data_1afa7909dd3eb98ad5e1233050236ff8
#
_entry.id   1afa7909dd3eb98ad5e1233050236ff8
#
_cell.length_a   1.000
_cell.length_b   1.000
_cell.length_c   1.000
_cell.angle_alpha   90.00
_cell.angle_beta   90.00
_cell.angle_gamma   90.00
#
_symmetry.space_group_name_H-M   'P 1'
#
loop_
_entity.id
_entity.type
_entity.pdbx_description
1 polymer ?
#
loop_
_entity_poly.entity_id
_entity_poly.type
_entity_poly.pdbx_seq_one_letter_code
_entity_poly.pdbx_strand_id
1 'polypeptide(L)'
;MAFLNDNYFKLKAGYLFPEIARRVKAFGEANPEAAKRIIRCGIGDVTEPLPPAATAAMHQAVDQMATREGFHGYGPEQGYEWLRRAIAEHDYRSKGIEVADDEVFVSDGSKCDCGNILDILGDRNKVAITDPVYPVYVDTNVMAGHTGEADESGAYAGLLYLKCTAENGFVAAPPAEHADVIYLCFPNNPTGAVATRAQLEAWVAYAREHQSVILYDAAYEAYISDPSIPHSIYEIPGARDVAIEFRSFSKNGGFTGTRCAFIVVPKTLLASTASGERKPLHPLWLRRHTTKFNGVSYVIQRGAEALYSSEGQEQVAALLAHYMGNAKILREAAAAVGWRVYGGVNAPYIWVSTPAGTTSWQMFDRMLGEANVVITPGSGFGAMGEGYFRISAFNSRANAEEVARRIKTIQW
;
A
#
# COMPACT_ATOMS: atom_id res chain seq x y z
N MET A 1 7.99 -35.28 -15.59
CA MET A 1 7.87 -34.81 -14.20
C MET A 1 7.83 -33.28 -14.26
N ALA A 2 6.91 -32.64 -13.57
CA ALA A 2 6.88 -31.18 -13.49
C ALA A 2 7.94 -30.68 -12.49
N PHE A 3 8.55 -29.55 -12.79
CA PHE A 3 9.49 -28.89 -11.86
C PHE A 3 8.75 -27.77 -11.13
N LEU A 4 9.10 -27.55 -9.87
CA LEU A 4 8.59 -26.46 -9.04
C LEU A 4 9.39 -25.18 -9.32
N ASN A 5 8.83 -24.04 -8.94
CA ASN A 5 9.58 -22.79 -8.85
C ASN A 5 10.28 -22.76 -7.47
N ASP A 6 11.56 -23.13 -7.46
CA ASP A 6 12.34 -23.27 -6.22
C ASP A 6 12.51 -21.95 -5.44
N ASN A 7 12.26 -20.80 -6.09
CA ASN A 7 12.30 -19.51 -5.40
C ASN A 7 11.28 -19.41 -4.25
N TYR A 8 10.18 -20.17 -4.30
CA TYR A 8 9.21 -20.21 -3.22
C TYR A 8 9.76 -20.81 -1.92
N PHE A 9 10.77 -21.68 -2.01
CA PHE A 9 11.44 -22.26 -0.83
C PHE A 9 12.38 -21.27 -0.13
N LYS A 10 12.77 -20.17 -0.79
CA LYS A 10 13.57 -19.11 -0.20
C LYS A 10 12.76 -18.21 0.73
N LEU A 11 11.41 -18.21 0.59
CA LEU A 11 10.54 -17.42 1.45
C LEU A 11 10.69 -17.88 2.90
N LYS A 12 10.87 -16.93 3.82
CA LYS A 12 10.93 -17.23 5.23
C LYS A 12 9.63 -17.84 5.73
N ALA A 13 9.72 -18.93 6.47
CA ALA A 13 8.61 -19.45 7.26
C ALA A 13 8.22 -18.39 8.31
N GLY A 14 6.94 -17.96 8.32
CA GLY A 14 6.45 -17.02 9.33
C GLY A 14 6.17 -15.62 8.79
N TYR A 15 5.34 -15.53 7.75
CA TYR A 15 4.75 -14.25 7.35
C TYR A 15 4.11 -13.56 8.56
N LEU A 16 4.37 -12.27 8.75
CA LEU A 16 3.98 -11.44 9.89
C LEU A 16 2.54 -11.66 10.38
N PHE A 17 1.56 -11.60 9.47
CA PHE A 17 0.14 -11.67 9.84
C PHE A 17 -0.34 -13.03 10.35
N PRO A 18 0.08 -14.19 9.81
CA PRO A 18 -0.16 -15.50 10.41
C PRO A 18 0.39 -15.64 11.83
N GLU A 19 1.59 -15.10 12.10
CA GLU A 19 2.16 -15.17 13.46
C GLU A 19 1.37 -14.31 14.46
N ILE A 20 0.94 -13.10 14.05
CA ILE A 20 0.01 -12.29 14.84
C ILE A 20 -1.28 -13.07 15.13
N ALA A 21 -1.88 -13.67 14.11
CA ALA A 21 -3.11 -14.45 14.26
C ALA A 21 -2.94 -15.63 15.22
N ARG A 22 -1.81 -16.34 15.11
CA ARG A 22 -1.47 -17.46 16.01
C ARG A 22 -1.36 -17.01 17.47
N ARG A 23 -0.64 -15.90 17.75
CA ARG A 23 -0.49 -15.37 19.12
C ARG A 23 -1.81 -14.88 19.68
N VAL A 24 -2.62 -14.16 18.90
CA VAL A 24 -3.94 -13.70 19.33
C VAL A 24 -4.87 -14.87 19.63
N LYS A 25 -4.83 -15.93 18.83
CA LYS A 25 -5.60 -17.15 19.06
C LYS A 25 -5.17 -17.82 20.36
N ALA A 26 -3.87 -18.05 20.55
CA ALA A 26 -3.34 -18.66 21.79
C ALA A 26 -3.68 -17.85 23.03
N PHE A 27 -3.58 -16.51 22.96
CA PHE A 27 -3.99 -15.63 24.06
C PHE A 27 -5.48 -15.77 24.38
N GLY A 28 -6.33 -15.81 23.34
CA GLY A 28 -7.77 -15.93 23.50
C GLY A 28 -8.20 -17.27 24.12
N GLU A 29 -7.53 -18.37 23.76
CA GLU A 29 -7.76 -19.70 24.33
C GLU A 29 -7.38 -19.74 25.82
N ALA A 30 -6.24 -19.08 26.18
CA ALA A 30 -5.80 -18.99 27.57
C ALA A 30 -6.60 -17.98 28.42
N ASN A 31 -7.22 -16.97 27.79
CA ASN A 31 -7.89 -15.85 28.48
C ASN A 31 -9.26 -15.54 27.84
N PRO A 32 -10.28 -16.41 27.94
CA PRO A 32 -11.56 -16.27 27.20
C PRO A 32 -12.30 -14.94 27.47
N GLU A 33 -12.27 -14.43 28.69
CA GLU A 33 -12.93 -13.17 29.03
C GLU A 33 -12.18 -11.95 28.52
N ALA A 34 -10.84 -11.98 28.50
CA ALA A 34 -10.03 -10.93 27.91
C ALA A 34 -10.17 -10.92 26.37
N ALA A 35 -10.32 -12.10 25.75
CA ALA A 35 -10.52 -12.24 24.31
C ALA A 35 -11.72 -11.46 23.79
N LYS A 36 -12.81 -11.37 24.56
CA LYS A 36 -14.02 -10.61 24.21
C LYS A 36 -13.79 -9.09 24.15
N ARG A 37 -12.71 -8.62 24.76
CA ARG A 37 -12.36 -7.19 24.85
C ARG A 37 -11.24 -6.78 23.90
N ILE A 38 -10.74 -7.71 23.08
CA ILE A 38 -9.64 -7.43 22.15
C ILE A 38 -10.10 -6.41 21.09
N ILE A 39 -9.37 -5.31 20.98
CA ILE A 39 -9.50 -4.33 19.90
C ILE A 39 -8.34 -4.52 18.93
N ARG A 40 -8.66 -4.68 17.66
CA ARG A 40 -7.66 -4.94 16.61
C ARG A 40 -7.24 -3.63 15.93
N CYS A 41 -6.02 -3.18 16.21
CA CYS A 41 -5.38 -2.03 15.58
C CYS A 41 -4.11 -2.43 14.79
N GLY A 42 -3.96 -3.71 14.47
CA GLY A 42 -2.78 -4.22 13.77
C GLY A 42 -2.97 -4.32 12.25
N ILE A 43 -4.18 -4.58 11.77
CA ILE A 43 -4.43 -4.82 10.34
C ILE A 43 -4.76 -3.49 9.65
N GLY A 44 -4.21 -3.30 8.45
CA GLY A 44 -4.53 -2.16 7.59
C GLY A 44 -5.78 -2.42 6.74
N ASP A 45 -6.84 -2.94 7.36
CA ASP A 45 -8.13 -3.15 6.72
C ASP A 45 -9.14 -2.10 7.18
N VAL A 46 -9.94 -1.59 6.24
CA VAL A 46 -11.00 -0.62 6.52
C VAL A 46 -12.14 -1.30 7.29
N THR A 47 -12.86 -0.53 8.12
CA THR A 47 -13.90 -1.05 9.01
C THR A 47 -15.26 -0.42 8.80
N GLU A 48 -15.30 0.74 8.15
CA GLU A 48 -16.56 1.40 7.83
C GLU A 48 -17.19 0.83 6.55
N PRO A 49 -18.52 0.88 6.42
CA PRO A 49 -19.24 0.45 5.23
C PRO A 49 -18.77 1.16 3.96
N LEU A 50 -19.04 0.55 2.82
CA LEU A 50 -18.87 1.21 1.51
C LEU A 50 -19.68 2.50 1.44
N PRO A 51 -19.19 3.55 0.75
CA PRO A 51 -19.97 4.74 0.47
C PRO A 51 -21.33 4.40 -0.16
N PRO A 52 -22.44 5.02 0.29
CA PRO A 52 -23.78 4.78 -0.25
C PRO A 52 -23.87 4.94 -1.77
N ALA A 53 -23.18 5.93 -2.35
CA ALA A 53 -23.13 6.11 -3.81
C ALA A 53 -22.55 4.89 -4.52
N ALA A 54 -21.49 4.28 -3.97
CA ALA A 54 -20.90 3.07 -4.53
C ALA A 54 -21.85 1.88 -4.46
N THR A 55 -22.50 1.65 -3.31
CA THR A 55 -23.46 0.53 -3.15
C THR A 55 -24.68 0.72 -4.04
N ALA A 56 -25.23 1.93 -4.16
CA ALA A 56 -26.35 2.22 -5.04
C ALA A 56 -26.00 1.93 -6.52
N ALA A 57 -24.81 2.36 -6.98
CA ALA A 57 -24.35 2.08 -8.33
C ALA A 57 -24.13 0.58 -8.58
N MET A 58 -23.61 -0.16 -7.59
CA MET A 58 -23.47 -1.61 -7.68
C MET A 58 -24.84 -2.31 -7.80
N HIS A 59 -25.84 -1.90 -7.02
CA HIS A 59 -27.21 -2.43 -7.13
C HIS A 59 -27.80 -2.18 -8.50
N GLN A 60 -27.71 -0.95 -9.01
CA GLN A 60 -28.17 -0.63 -10.36
C GLN A 60 -27.47 -1.47 -11.44
N ALA A 61 -26.17 -1.70 -11.29
CA ALA A 61 -25.42 -2.52 -12.22
C ALA A 61 -25.86 -3.99 -12.20
N VAL A 62 -26.19 -4.53 -11.02
CA VAL A 62 -26.76 -5.89 -10.90
C VAL A 62 -28.13 -5.97 -11.56
N ASP A 63 -29.02 -4.99 -11.32
CA ASP A 63 -30.34 -4.93 -11.92
C ASP A 63 -30.27 -4.82 -13.44
N GLN A 64 -29.34 -4.02 -13.98
CA GLN A 64 -29.09 -3.93 -15.42
C GLN A 64 -28.69 -5.30 -16.00
N MET A 65 -27.76 -6.01 -15.34
CA MET A 65 -27.30 -7.33 -15.80
C MET A 65 -28.40 -8.40 -15.76
N ALA A 66 -29.50 -8.17 -15.06
CA ALA A 66 -30.66 -9.09 -15.05
C ALA A 66 -31.50 -9.02 -16.32
N THR A 67 -31.25 -8.03 -17.20
CA THR A 67 -31.98 -7.86 -18.48
C THR A 67 -31.11 -8.27 -19.67
N ARG A 68 -31.74 -8.65 -20.78
CA ARG A 68 -30.99 -9.02 -21.99
C ARG A 68 -30.22 -7.81 -22.58
N GLU A 69 -30.83 -6.63 -22.51
CA GLU A 69 -30.29 -5.38 -23.07
C GLU A 69 -29.16 -4.81 -22.21
N GLY A 70 -29.23 -5.03 -20.90
CA GLY A 70 -28.25 -4.54 -19.93
C GLY A 70 -27.19 -5.57 -19.51
N PHE A 71 -27.21 -6.78 -20.10
CA PHE A 71 -26.25 -7.82 -19.78
C PHE A 71 -24.84 -7.45 -20.30
N HIS A 72 -23.86 -7.54 -19.41
CA HIS A 72 -22.44 -7.36 -19.72
C HIS A 72 -21.70 -8.69 -19.55
N GLY A 73 -21.12 -9.21 -20.65
CA GLY A 73 -20.18 -10.34 -20.61
C GLY A 73 -18.77 -9.89 -20.18
N TYR A 74 -17.75 -10.52 -20.74
CA TYR A 74 -16.37 -10.06 -20.55
C TYR A 74 -16.22 -8.62 -21.01
N GLY A 75 -15.80 -7.74 -20.09
CA GLY A 75 -15.46 -6.37 -20.41
C GLY A 75 -14.05 -6.23 -20.98
N PRO A 76 -13.62 -4.99 -21.29
CA PRO A 76 -12.23 -4.71 -21.64
C PRO A 76 -11.32 -5.09 -20.46
N GLU A 77 -10.24 -5.82 -20.74
CA GLU A 77 -9.31 -6.30 -19.73
C GLU A 77 -8.68 -5.14 -18.95
N GLN A 78 -8.43 -3.99 -19.62
CA GLN A 78 -7.86 -2.78 -19.00
C GLN A 78 -8.87 -2.02 -18.13
N GLY A 79 -10.11 -2.46 -18.07
CA GLY A 79 -11.22 -1.75 -17.45
C GLY A 79 -12.03 -0.93 -18.47
N TYR A 80 -13.27 -0.65 -18.11
CA TYR A 80 -14.18 0.13 -18.95
C TYR A 80 -13.66 1.56 -19.17
N GLU A 81 -13.85 2.06 -20.39
CA GLU A 81 -13.38 3.39 -20.79
C GLU A 81 -13.92 4.51 -19.89
N TRP A 82 -15.19 4.43 -19.49
CA TRP A 82 -15.81 5.42 -18.62
C TRP A 82 -15.11 5.50 -17.26
N LEU A 83 -14.69 4.39 -16.65
CA LEU A 83 -13.95 4.41 -15.38
C LEU A 83 -12.52 4.91 -15.59
N ARG A 84 -11.82 4.44 -16.63
CA ARG A 84 -10.45 4.91 -16.93
C ARG A 84 -10.42 6.42 -17.21
N ARG A 85 -11.44 6.94 -17.92
CA ARG A 85 -11.62 8.38 -18.15
C ARG A 85 -11.89 9.14 -16.86
N ALA A 86 -12.78 8.64 -15.98
CA ALA A 86 -13.04 9.24 -14.68
C ALA A 86 -11.78 9.30 -13.81
N ILE A 87 -11.00 8.23 -13.75
CA ILE A 87 -9.70 8.17 -13.06
C ILE A 87 -8.75 9.23 -13.65
N ALA A 88 -8.53 9.22 -14.97
CA ALA A 88 -7.61 10.14 -15.62
C ALA A 88 -8.01 11.61 -15.41
N GLU A 89 -9.31 11.92 -15.42
CA GLU A 89 -9.84 13.26 -15.20
C GLU A 89 -9.68 13.72 -13.76
N HIS A 90 -10.21 12.94 -12.81
CA HIS A 90 -10.33 13.40 -11.42
C HIS A 90 -9.03 13.27 -10.64
N ASP A 91 -8.25 12.20 -10.87
CA ASP A 91 -7.02 11.97 -10.11
C ASP A 91 -5.80 12.69 -10.68
N TYR A 92 -5.84 13.06 -11.99
CA TYR A 92 -4.68 13.62 -12.68
C TYR A 92 -4.97 14.92 -13.43
N ARG A 93 -5.79 14.92 -14.49
CA ARG A 93 -5.96 16.10 -15.37
C ARG A 93 -6.52 17.31 -14.65
N SER A 94 -7.46 17.11 -13.73
CA SER A 94 -7.99 18.20 -12.86
C SER A 94 -6.92 18.88 -12.00
N LYS A 95 -5.78 18.19 -11.79
CA LYS A 95 -4.60 18.67 -11.05
C LYS A 95 -3.46 19.11 -11.98
N GLY A 96 -3.72 19.23 -13.29
CA GLY A 96 -2.73 19.64 -14.28
C GLY A 96 -1.73 18.56 -14.68
N ILE A 97 -2.03 17.30 -14.39
CA ILE A 97 -1.17 16.15 -14.73
C ILE A 97 -1.72 15.45 -15.97
N GLU A 98 -0.94 15.38 -17.03
CA GLU A 98 -1.32 14.72 -18.27
C GLU A 98 -1.24 13.19 -18.13
N VAL A 99 -2.39 12.52 -18.09
CA VAL A 99 -2.54 11.06 -18.15
C VAL A 99 -3.62 10.72 -19.18
N ALA A 100 -3.27 9.91 -20.15
CA ALA A 100 -4.23 9.42 -21.14
C ALA A 100 -5.07 8.25 -20.57
N ASP A 101 -6.33 8.14 -21.00
CA ASP A 101 -7.24 7.10 -20.52
C ASP A 101 -6.68 5.68 -20.73
N ASP A 102 -5.91 5.48 -21.82
CA ASP A 102 -5.30 4.19 -22.16
C ASP A 102 -3.93 3.94 -21.49
N GLU A 103 -3.45 4.87 -20.65
CA GLU A 103 -2.34 4.63 -19.72
C GLU A 103 -2.83 4.11 -18.37
N VAL A 104 -4.14 4.14 -18.12
CA VAL A 104 -4.78 3.64 -16.91
C VAL A 104 -5.25 2.19 -17.13
N PHE A 105 -4.86 1.29 -16.21
CA PHE A 105 -5.25 -0.11 -16.22
C PHE A 105 -5.94 -0.43 -14.90
N VAL A 106 -7.24 -0.75 -14.95
CA VAL A 106 -8.03 -1.13 -13.77
C VAL A 106 -7.72 -2.57 -13.40
N SER A 107 -7.50 -2.81 -12.11
CA SER A 107 -7.11 -4.11 -11.55
C SER A 107 -7.91 -4.48 -10.31
N ASP A 108 -7.70 -5.69 -9.82
CA ASP A 108 -8.35 -6.23 -8.61
C ASP A 108 -7.60 -5.91 -7.30
N GLY A 109 -6.61 -5.03 -7.34
CA GLY A 109 -5.90 -4.55 -6.15
C GLY A 109 -4.43 -4.23 -6.38
N SER A 110 -3.92 -3.15 -5.76
CA SER A 110 -2.50 -2.75 -5.86
C SER A 110 -1.53 -3.86 -5.45
N LYS A 111 -1.91 -4.74 -4.50
CA LYS A 111 -1.10 -5.90 -4.14
C LYS A 111 -0.85 -6.81 -5.34
N CYS A 112 -1.90 -7.08 -6.12
CA CYS A 112 -1.79 -7.88 -7.34
C CYS A 112 -0.92 -7.17 -8.37
N ASP A 113 -1.10 -5.85 -8.55
CA ASP A 113 -0.30 -5.06 -9.48
C ASP A 113 1.18 -5.05 -9.11
N CYS A 114 1.51 -4.86 -7.82
CA CYS A 114 2.89 -4.90 -7.32
C CYS A 114 3.60 -6.25 -7.57
N GLY A 115 2.85 -7.36 -7.52
CA GLY A 115 3.39 -8.67 -7.85
C GLY A 115 3.45 -8.92 -9.36
N ASN A 116 2.39 -8.52 -10.06
CA ASN A 116 2.20 -8.78 -11.47
C ASN A 116 3.14 -7.98 -12.38
N ILE A 117 3.56 -6.78 -11.95
CA ILE A 117 4.47 -5.93 -12.74
C ILE A 117 5.83 -6.62 -12.98
N LEU A 118 6.21 -7.52 -12.10
CA LEU A 118 7.46 -8.28 -12.22
C LEU A 118 7.45 -9.24 -13.42
N ASP A 119 6.28 -9.61 -13.94
CA ASP A 119 6.19 -10.44 -15.16
C ASP A 119 6.83 -9.77 -16.40
N ILE A 120 6.96 -8.44 -16.41
CA ILE A 120 7.54 -7.68 -17.54
C ILE A 120 8.94 -7.14 -17.24
N LEU A 121 9.48 -7.39 -16.05
CA LEU A 121 10.82 -7.00 -15.63
C LEU A 121 11.73 -8.22 -15.56
N GLY A 122 12.95 -8.08 -16.04
CA GLY A 122 13.92 -9.18 -16.08
C GLY A 122 14.48 -9.53 -14.69
N ASP A 123 14.93 -10.75 -14.54
CA ASP A 123 15.47 -11.32 -13.28
C ASP A 123 16.85 -10.76 -12.85
N ARG A 124 17.55 -10.06 -13.75
CA ARG A 124 18.86 -9.48 -13.50
C ARG A 124 18.81 -8.07 -12.91
N ASN A 125 17.61 -7.51 -12.72
CA ASN A 125 17.45 -6.17 -12.16
C ASN A 125 17.90 -6.13 -10.70
N LYS A 126 18.71 -5.15 -10.33
CA LYS A 126 19.00 -4.79 -8.95
C LYS A 126 17.83 -3.99 -8.40
N VAL A 127 17.17 -4.52 -7.38
CA VAL A 127 15.93 -3.93 -6.84
C VAL A 127 16.23 -3.21 -5.53
N ALA A 128 15.88 -1.92 -5.45
CA ALA A 128 15.96 -1.13 -4.24
C ALA A 128 14.60 -1.07 -3.54
N ILE A 129 14.59 -1.33 -2.24
CA ILE A 129 13.39 -1.39 -1.40
C ILE A 129 13.66 -0.63 -0.10
N THR A 130 12.74 0.21 0.33
CA THR A 130 12.84 0.88 1.65
C THR A 130 12.72 -0.13 2.79
N ASP A 131 13.38 0.13 3.91
CA ASP A 131 13.29 -0.66 5.14
C ASP A 131 13.07 0.28 6.35
N PRO A 132 11.96 0.20 7.08
CA PRO A 132 10.88 -0.79 6.98
C PRO A 132 9.97 -0.60 5.77
N VAL A 133 9.35 -1.69 5.32
CA VAL A 133 8.56 -1.73 4.09
C VAL A 133 7.34 -2.66 4.20
N TYR A 134 6.37 -2.48 3.31
CA TYR A 134 5.31 -3.46 3.10
C TYR A 134 5.90 -4.77 2.57
N PRO A 135 5.78 -5.92 3.30
CA PRO A 135 6.52 -7.15 2.99
C PRO A 135 6.30 -7.71 1.59
N VAL A 136 5.17 -7.35 0.97
CA VAL A 136 4.80 -7.84 -0.37
C VAL A 136 5.87 -7.49 -1.42
N TYR A 137 6.53 -6.34 -1.31
CA TYR A 137 7.57 -5.97 -2.29
C TYR A 137 8.78 -6.89 -2.21
N VAL A 138 9.16 -7.32 -1.00
CA VAL A 138 10.23 -8.31 -0.81
C VAL A 138 9.79 -9.67 -1.33
N ASP A 139 8.67 -10.18 -0.83
CA ASP A 139 8.19 -11.53 -1.12
C ASP A 139 7.93 -11.76 -2.61
N THR A 140 7.34 -10.79 -3.30
CA THR A 140 7.09 -10.91 -4.75
C THR A 140 8.36 -10.93 -5.57
N ASN A 141 9.40 -10.18 -5.18
CA ASN A 141 10.71 -10.25 -5.81
C ASN A 141 11.41 -11.58 -5.55
N VAL A 142 11.28 -12.16 -4.34
CA VAL A 142 11.77 -13.52 -4.05
C VAL A 142 11.07 -14.54 -4.94
N MET A 143 9.74 -14.52 -5.01
CA MET A 143 8.94 -15.44 -5.84
C MET A 143 9.30 -15.35 -7.32
N ALA A 144 9.60 -14.14 -7.82
CA ALA A 144 10.00 -13.89 -9.20
C ALA A 144 11.45 -14.29 -9.51
N GLY A 145 12.25 -14.61 -8.49
CA GLY A 145 13.66 -14.99 -8.67
C GLY A 145 14.62 -13.82 -8.78
N HIS A 146 14.22 -12.61 -8.40
CA HIS A 146 15.04 -11.40 -8.43
C HIS A 146 16.02 -11.32 -7.25
N THR A 147 16.04 -12.33 -6.38
CA THR A 147 16.88 -12.35 -5.18
C THR A 147 17.73 -13.62 -5.10
N GLY A 148 18.84 -13.53 -4.36
CA GLY A 148 19.56 -14.72 -3.86
C GLY A 148 18.89 -15.32 -2.62
N GLU A 149 19.66 -16.09 -1.85
CA GLU A 149 19.24 -16.63 -0.56
C GLU A 149 19.19 -15.51 0.50
N ALA A 150 18.38 -15.73 1.55
CA ALA A 150 18.39 -14.86 2.71
C ALA A 150 19.63 -15.15 3.58
N ASP A 151 20.24 -14.10 4.12
CA ASP A 151 21.28 -14.22 5.13
C ASP A 151 20.69 -14.50 6.53
N GLU A 152 21.57 -14.61 7.56
CA GLU A 152 21.17 -14.86 8.95
C GLU A 152 20.25 -13.76 9.52
N SER A 153 20.37 -12.51 9.06
CA SER A 153 19.49 -11.40 9.43
C SER A 153 18.14 -11.50 8.72
N GLY A 154 18.11 -12.23 7.61
CA GLY A 154 16.99 -12.41 6.73
C GLY A 154 16.85 -11.37 5.62
N ALA A 155 17.90 -10.63 5.39
CA ALA A 155 18.02 -9.84 4.19
C ALA A 155 18.36 -10.74 3.00
N TYR A 156 17.69 -10.50 1.86
CA TYR A 156 17.96 -11.25 0.64
C TYR A 156 19.08 -10.59 -0.15
N ALA A 157 20.08 -11.41 -0.56
CA ALA A 157 21.07 -10.94 -1.53
C ALA A 157 20.37 -10.54 -2.85
N GLY A 158 20.84 -9.48 -3.48
CA GLY A 158 20.22 -8.91 -4.69
C GLY A 158 19.16 -7.83 -4.44
N LEU A 159 18.70 -7.65 -3.20
CA LEU A 159 17.93 -6.48 -2.79
C LEU A 159 18.83 -5.42 -2.14
N LEU A 160 18.65 -4.19 -2.54
CA LEU A 160 19.27 -3.02 -1.91
C LEU A 160 18.27 -2.42 -0.91
N TYR A 161 18.54 -2.61 0.38
CA TYR A 161 17.71 -2.10 1.46
C TYR A 161 18.04 -0.64 1.79
N LEU A 162 17.09 0.25 1.56
CA LEU A 162 17.20 1.69 1.81
C LEU A 162 16.71 2.01 3.22
N LYS A 163 17.63 2.30 4.13
CA LYS A 163 17.29 2.49 5.54
C LYS A 163 16.43 3.73 5.76
N CYS A 164 15.24 3.55 6.32
CA CYS A 164 14.32 4.58 6.74
C CYS A 164 14.30 4.62 8.28
N THR A 165 14.83 5.68 8.85
CA THR A 165 15.05 5.83 10.29
C THR A 165 14.42 7.13 10.80
N ALA A 166 14.39 7.30 12.11
CA ALA A 166 13.89 8.54 12.71
C ALA A 166 14.70 9.77 12.30
N GLU A 167 16.01 9.61 12.05
CA GLU A 167 16.92 10.68 11.68
C GLU A 167 16.63 11.22 10.26
N ASN A 168 16.17 10.38 9.35
CA ASN A 168 15.77 10.80 7.99
C ASN A 168 14.25 10.94 7.81
N GLY A 169 13.49 10.98 8.93
CA GLY A 169 12.03 11.09 8.90
C GLY A 169 11.34 9.90 8.25
N PHE A 170 11.97 8.73 8.22
CA PHE A 170 11.54 7.51 7.54
C PHE A 170 11.38 7.66 6.00
N VAL A 171 12.13 8.57 5.41
CA VAL A 171 12.21 8.76 3.97
C VAL A 171 13.66 8.62 3.52
N ALA A 172 13.97 7.53 2.81
CA ALA A 172 15.31 7.30 2.30
C ALA A 172 15.66 8.29 1.16
N ALA A 173 16.92 8.68 1.10
CA ALA A 173 17.49 9.33 -0.08
C ALA A 173 17.89 8.29 -1.15
N PRO A 174 18.02 8.68 -2.42
CA PRO A 174 18.62 7.83 -3.45
C PRO A 174 19.98 7.29 -3.02
N PRO A 175 20.24 5.99 -3.27
CA PRO A 175 21.54 5.38 -2.90
C PRO A 175 22.66 5.83 -3.82
N ALA A 176 23.90 5.68 -3.35
CA ALA A 176 25.08 5.84 -4.21
C ALA A 176 25.26 4.66 -5.18
N GLU A 177 24.73 3.49 -4.81
CA GLU A 177 24.75 2.29 -5.64
C GLU A 177 23.69 2.36 -6.73
N HIS A 178 23.96 1.73 -7.87
CA HIS A 178 22.99 1.59 -8.95
C HIS A 178 21.82 0.64 -8.52
N ALA A 179 20.60 1.05 -8.84
CA ALA A 179 19.40 0.22 -8.74
C ALA A 179 18.61 0.34 -10.05
N ASP A 180 18.15 -0.79 -10.60
CA ASP A 180 17.37 -0.82 -11.83
C ASP A 180 15.88 -0.59 -11.58
N VAL A 181 15.36 -1.15 -10.47
CA VAL A 181 13.96 -1.04 -10.04
C VAL A 181 13.91 -0.53 -8.61
N ILE A 182 13.07 0.47 -8.35
CA ILE A 182 13.00 1.16 -7.07
C ILE A 182 11.56 1.16 -6.57
N TYR A 183 11.29 0.53 -5.43
CA TYR A 183 9.99 0.63 -4.77
C TYR A 183 9.96 1.83 -3.82
N LEU A 184 9.00 2.71 -4.03
CA LEU A 184 8.67 3.81 -3.13
C LEU A 184 7.19 3.74 -2.77
N CYS A 185 6.86 3.89 -1.49
CA CYS A 185 5.49 3.89 -1.00
C CYS A 185 5.25 5.18 -0.19
N PHE A 186 4.41 6.07 -0.70
CA PHE A 186 4.06 7.32 -0.01
C PHE A 186 2.59 7.69 -0.25
N PRO A 187 1.83 7.95 0.84
CA PRO A 187 2.20 7.76 2.26
C PRO A 187 2.61 6.33 2.58
N ASN A 188 3.64 6.19 3.43
CA ASN A 188 4.29 4.90 3.66
C ASN A 188 3.47 3.97 4.58
N ASN A 189 3.41 2.71 4.23
CA ASN A 189 3.06 1.62 5.10
C ASN A 189 4.37 0.86 5.44
N PRO A 190 4.88 0.87 6.72
CA PRO A 190 4.10 1.06 7.95
C PRO A 190 4.22 2.44 8.61
N THR A 191 5.14 3.30 8.24
CA THR A 191 5.58 4.44 9.04
C THR A 191 4.64 5.65 9.00
N GLY A 192 3.75 5.72 7.99
CA GLY A 192 2.93 6.90 7.74
C GLY A 192 3.71 8.12 7.24
N ALA A 193 4.98 7.95 6.88
CA ALA A 193 5.81 9.01 6.31
C ALA A 193 5.33 9.41 4.91
N VAL A 194 5.55 10.67 4.56
CA VAL A 194 5.31 11.22 3.23
C VAL A 194 6.59 11.85 2.69
N ALA A 195 6.79 11.78 1.38
CA ALA A 195 7.92 12.43 0.74
C ALA A 195 7.56 13.86 0.33
N THR A 196 8.46 14.79 0.60
CA THR A 196 8.36 16.16 0.09
C THR A 196 8.61 16.20 -1.42
N ARG A 197 8.19 17.28 -2.07
CA ARG A 197 8.48 17.52 -3.50
C ARG A 197 9.98 17.39 -3.80
N ALA A 198 10.84 18.00 -3.01
CA ALA A 198 12.30 17.94 -3.21
C ALA A 198 12.87 16.52 -3.08
N GLN A 199 12.33 15.70 -2.17
CA GLN A 199 12.73 14.29 -2.06
C GLN A 199 12.29 13.48 -3.27
N LEU A 200 11.07 13.70 -3.80
CA LEU A 200 10.64 13.04 -5.03
C LEU A 200 11.41 13.52 -6.26
N GLU A 201 11.76 14.81 -6.34
CA GLU A 201 12.63 15.35 -7.39
C GLU A 201 14.00 14.66 -7.41
N ALA A 202 14.59 14.44 -6.23
CA ALA A 202 15.85 13.70 -6.11
C ALA A 202 15.72 12.25 -6.63
N TRP A 203 14.63 11.57 -6.31
CA TRP A 203 14.36 10.22 -6.80
C TRP A 203 14.15 10.17 -8.32
N VAL A 204 13.41 11.12 -8.88
CA VAL A 204 13.19 11.22 -10.34
C VAL A 204 14.51 11.53 -11.05
N ALA A 205 15.32 12.43 -10.50
CA ALA A 205 16.64 12.76 -11.06
C ALA A 205 17.55 11.53 -11.07
N TYR A 206 17.64 10.81 -9.94
CA TYR A 206 18.39 9.55 -9.83
C TYR A 206 17.90 8.53 -10.88
N ALA A 207 16.59 8.29 -10.97
CA ALA A 207 16.06 7.31 -11.89
C ALA A 207 16.31 7.66 -13.36
N ARG A 208 16.31 8.95 -13.71
CA ARG A 208 16.67 9.43 -15.06
C ARG A 208 18.15 9.22 -15.36
N GLU A 209 19.02 9.54 -14.42
CA GLU A 209 20.48 9.38 -14.56
C GLU A 209 20.86 7.91 -14.71
N HIS A 210 20.28 7.05 -13.89
CA HIS A 210 20.57 5.61 -13.86
C HIS A 210 19.70 4.77 -14.81
N GLN A 211 18.76 5.38 -15.52
CA GLN A 211 17.77 4.69 -16.37
C GLN A 211 16.95 3.64 -15.60
N SER A 212 16.64 3.92 -14.34
CA SER A 212 15.89 3.08 -13.43
C SER A 212 14.39 3.25 -13.64
N VAL A 213 13.60 2.28 -13.15
CA VAL A 213 12.14 2.35 -13.08
C VAL A 213 11.70 2.47 -11.63
N ILE A 214 10.96 3.52 -11.31
CA ILE A 214 10.32 3.71 -10.00
C ILE A 214 8.95 3.04 -10.03
N LEU A 215 8.70 2.14 -9.09
CA LEU A 215 7.40 1.57 -8.76
C LEU A 215 6.84 2.33 -7.55
N TYR A 216 5.97 3.31 -7.82
CA TYR A 216 5.47 4.25 -6.84
C TYR A 216 4.10 3.82 -6.32
N ASP A 217 4.04 3.29 -5.10
CA ASP A 217 2.78 2.90 -4.45
C ASP A 217 2.17 4.08 -3.70
N ALA A 218 1.06 4.60 -4.22
CA ALA A 218 0.30 5.72 -3.70
C ALA A 218 -1.08 5.28 -3.15
N ALA A 219 -1.20 4.06 -2.64
CA ALA A 219 -2.48 3.51 -2.15
C ALA A 219 -3.11 4.33 -1.00
N TYR A 220 -2.34 5.19 -0.35
CA TYR A 220 -2.81 6.05 0.76
C TYR A 220 -2.82 7.55 0.42
N GLU A 221 -2.63 7.93 -0.84
CA GLU A 221 -2.51 9.34 -1.25
C GLU A 221 -3.70 10.21 -0.84
N ALA A 222 -4.91 9.64 -0.84
CA ALA A 222 -6.13 10.36 -0.47
C ALA A 222 -6.13 10.86 1.00
N TYR A 223 -5.25 10.32 1.85
CA TYR A 223 -5.10 10.74 3.25
C TYR A 223 -4.16 11.94 3.42
N ILE A 224 -3.44 12.35 2.38
CA ILE A 224 -2.58 13.54 2.43
C ILE A 224 -3.47 14.77 2.60
N SER A 225 -3.23 15.52 3.68
CA SER A 225 -3.96 16.75 3.99
C SER A 225 -3.10 18.01 3.87
N ASP A 226 -1.77 17.84 3.82
CA ASP A 226 -0.83 18.93 3.63
C ASP A 226 -0.69 19.26 2.14
N PRO A 227 -1.11 20.47 1.70
CA PRO A 227 -1.08 20.85 0.29
C PRO A 227 0.34 20.98 -0.30
N SER A 228 1.38 20.98 0.53
CA SER A 228 2.77 21.01 0.06
C SER A 228 3.31 19.63 -0.33
N ILE A 229 2.61 18.56 0.04
CA ILE A 229 3.00 17.18 -0.24
C ILE A 229 2.35 16.70 -1.55
N PRO A 230 3.13 16.22 -2.52
CA PRO A 230 2.58 15.68 -3.76
C PRO A 230 1.67 14.46 -3.52
N HIS A 231 0.52 14.42 -4.19
CA HIS A 231 -0.41 13.29 -4.20
C HIS A 231 -0.03 12.25 -5.25
N SER A 232 0.75 12.64 -6.25
CA SER A 232 1.22 11.78 -7.34
C SER A 232 2.69 12.06 -7.62
N ILE A 233 3.44 11.01 -7.96
CA ILE A 233 4.82 11.19 -8.44
C ILE A 233 4.84 11.98 -9.77
N TYR A 234 3.75 11.95 -10.53
CA TYR A 234 3.65 12.67 -11.80
C TYR A 234 3.49 14.18 -11.65
N GLU A 235 3.34 14.70 -10.44
CA GLU A 235 3.52 16.14 -10.16
C GLU A 235 4.97 16.59 -10.29
N ILE A 236 5.92 15.63 -10.34
CA ILE A 236 7.35 15.90 -10.48
C ILE A 236 7.73 15.87 -11.97
N PRO A 237 8.31 16.93 -12.51
CA PRO A 237 8.74 16.96 -13.91
C PRO A 237 9.66 15.81 -14.27
N GLY A 238 9.35 15.10 -15.36
CA GLY A 238 10.11 13.96 -15.85
C GLY A 238 9.79 12.63 -15.19
N ALA A 239 8.90 12.57 -14.20
CA ALA A 239 8.52 11.33 -13.54
C ALA A 239 7.82 10.35 -14.48
N ARG A 240 7.07 10.84 -15.47
CA ARG A 240 6.42 9.98 -16.48
C ARG A 240 7.39 9.16 -17.35
N ASP A 241 8.63 9.58 -17.42
CA ASP A 241 9.67 8.87 -18.19
C ASP A 241 10.34 7.76 -17.38
N VAL A 242 10.13 7.72 -16.05
CA VAL A 242 10.84 6.82 -15.13
C VAL A 242 9.95 6.13 -14.09
N ALA A 243 8.64 6.43 -14.00
CA ALA A 243 7.80 5.91 -12.94
C ALA A 243 6.52 5.26 -13.44
N ILE A 244 6.12 4.18 -12.75
CA ILE A 244 4.80 3.54 -12.77
C ILE A 244 4.13 3.86 -11.44
N GLU A 245 2.86 4.30 -11.45
CA GLU A 245 2.12 4.62 -10.24
C GLU A 245 1.01 3.61 -9.97
N PHE A 246 0.96 3.11 -8.73
CA PHE A 246 -0.09 2.20 -8.24
C PHE A 246 -1.06 2.96 -7.34
N ARG A 247 -2.35 2.79 -7.58
CA ARG A 247 -3.45 3.40 -6.83
C ARG A 247 -4.47 2.36 -6.41
N SER A 248 -5.28 2.66 -5.40
CA SER A 248 -6.26 1.70 -4.89
C SER A 248 -7.51 2.36 -4.34
N PHE A 249 -8.68 1.84 -4.71
CA PHE A 249 -9.94 2.18 -4.06
C PHE A 249 -10.13 1.48 -2.69
N SER A 250 -9.20 0.59 -2.31
CA SER A 250 -9.30 -0.17 -1.05
C SER A 250 -9.35 0.73 0.17
N LYS A 251 -8.58 1.84 0.19
CA LYS A 251 -8.41 2.64 1.40
C LYS A 251 -9.24 3.92 1.42
N ASN A 252 -9.46 4.52 0.28
CA ASN A 252 -10.29 5.72 0.15
C ASN A 252 -11.77 5.42 -0.06
N GLY A 253 -12.10 4.33 -0.77
CA GLY A 253 -13.48 3.93 -1.11
C GLY A 253 -14.00 2.70 -0.36
N GLY A 254 -13.19 2.08 0.52
CA GLY A 254 -13.63 0.89 1.27
C GLY A 254 -13.58 -0.43 0.49
N PHE A 255 -12.94 -0.47 -0.68
CA PHE A 255 -12.97 -1.62 -1.62
C PHE A 255 -12.02 -2.77 -1.24
N THR A 256 -11.75 -2.96 0.04
CA THR A 256 -10.89 -4.08 0.49
C THR A 256 -11.51 -5.44 0.24
N GLY A 257 -12.83 -5.56 0.34
CA GLY A 257 -13.58 -6.80 0.07
C GLY A 257 -14.05 -6.94 -1.37
N THR A 258 -14.36 -5.85 -2.05
CA THR A 258 -14.91 -5.82 -3.42
C THR A 258 -13.84 -5.83 -4.50
N ARG A 259 -12.62 -5.45 -4.18
CA ARG A 259 -11.41 -5.49 -5.02
C ARG A 259 -11.47 -4.59 -6.26
N CYS A 260 -10.96 -3.35 -6.14
CA CYS A 260 -10.71 -2.47 -7.26
C CYS A 260 -9.49 -1.58 -6.99
N ALA A 261 -8.64 -1.46 -7.98
CA ALA A 261 -7.45 -0.61 -7.98
C ALA A 261 -7.12 -0.21 -9.41
N PHE A 262 -6.06 0.54 -9.60
CA PHE A 262 -5.53 0.81 -10.92
C PHE A 262 -4.03 1.08 -10.88
N ILE A 263 -3.39 0.88 -12.03
CA ILE A 263 -2.00 1.21 -12.29
C ILE A 263 -1.92 2.16 -13.47
N VAL A 264 -1.04 3.15 -13.40
CA VAL A 264 -0.74 4.04 -14.53
C VAL A 264 0.63 3.68 -15.08
N VAL A 265 0.67 3.30 -16.35
CA VAL A 265 1.88 2.96 -17.08
C VAL A 265 2.05 3.93 -18.25
N PRO A 266 2.90 4.96 -18.11
CA PRO A 266 3.08 5.94 -19.17
C PRO A 266 3.64 5.35 -20.46
N LYS A 267 3.14 5.82 -21.60
CA LYS A 267 3.63 5.41 -22.93
C LYS A 267 5.06 5.85 -23.21
N THR A 268 5.50 6.90 -22.52
CA THR A 268 6.87 7.46 -22.65
C THR A 268 7.91 6.69 -21.83
N LEU A 269 7.47 5.85 -20.89
CA LEU A 269 8.36 5.09 -20.01
C LEU A 269 9.08 3.98 -20.78
N LEU A 270 10.41 4.06 -20.82
CA LEU A 270 11.27 3.11 -21.53
C LEU A 270 12.12 2.31 -20.53
N ALA A 271 12.31 1.02 -20.81
CA ALA A 271 13.31 0.17 -20.17
C ALA A 271 14.22 -0.49 -21.21
N SER A 272 15.38 -0.99 -20.77
CA SER A 272 16.38 -1.59 -21.65
C SER A 272 16.17 -3.11 -21.78
N THR A 273 16.30 -3.63 -22.99
CA THR A 273 16.42 -5.08 -23.23
C THR A 273 17.81 -5.58 -22.81
N ALA A 274 17.99 -6.88 -22.79
CA ALA A 274 19.30 -7.51 -22.52
C ALA A 274 20.40 -7.10 -23.54
N SER A 275 20.01 -6.65 -24.75
CA SER A 275 20.91 -6.13 -25.76
C SER A 275 21.17 -4.61 -25.65
N GLY A 276 20.57 -3.94 -24.68
CA GLY A 276 20.70 -2.50 -24.47
C GLY A 276 19.72 -1.64 -25.30
N GLU A 277 18.87 -2.24 -26.13
CA GLU A 277 17.82 -1.51 -26.87
C GLU A 277 16.75 -1.01 -25.90
N ARG A 278 16.37 0.27 -25.98
CA ARG A 278 15.28 0.84 -25.17
C ARG A 278 13.93 0.64 -25.81
N LYS A 279 12.99 0.08 -25.04
CA LYS A 279 11.62 -0.21 -25.48
C LYS A 279 10.60 0.30 -24.46
N PRO A 280 9.39 0.73 -24.91
CA PRO A 280 8.34 1.17 -24.02
C PRO A 280 7.80 0.00 -23.20
N LEU A 281 7.59 0.24 -21.88
CA LEU A 281 6.99 -0.74 -20.97
C LEU A 281 5.48 -0.88 -21.17
N HIS A 282 4.79 0.16 -21.60
CA HIS A 282 3.35 0.18 -21.78
C HIS A 282 2.82 -0.98 -22.66
N PRO A 283 3.35 -1.26 -23.88
CA PRO A 283 2.87 -2.39 -24.69
C PRO A 283 3.12 -3.75 -24.03
N LEU A 284 4.18 -3.90 -23.23
CA LEU A 284 4.47 -5.13 -22.52
C LEU A 284 3.44 -5.34 -21.40
N TRP A 285 3.14 -4.29 -20.62
CA TRP A 285 2.10 -4.34 -19.59
C TRP A 285 0.73 -4.61 -20.20
N LEU A 286 0.37 -3.91 -21.27
CA LEU A 286 -0.87 -4.15 -22.01
C LEU A 286 -0.99 -5.62 -22.44
N ARG A 287 0.06 -6.18 -23.03
CA ARG A 287 0.08 -7.59 -23.45
C ARG A 287 -0.05 -8.55 -22.28
N ARG A 288 0.69 -8.30 -21.19
CA ARG A 288 0.60 -9.09 -19.95
C ARG A 288 -0.82 -9.03 -19.38
N HIS A 289 -1.38 -7.84 -19.27
CA HIS A 289 -2.69 -7.59 -18.68
C HIS A 289 -3.78 -8.34 -19.45
N THR A 290 -3.84 -8.14 -20.76
CA THR A 290 -4.82 -8.83 -21.63
C THR A 290 -4.64 -10.34 -21.71
N THR A 291 -3.46 -10.87 -21.41
CA THR A 291 -3.20 -12.32 -21.47
C THR A 291 -3.53 -13.04 -20.16
N LYS A 292 -3.33 -12.39 -19.02
CA LYS A 292 -3.41 -13.02 -17.70
C LYS A 292 -4.57 -12.52 -16.83
N PHE A 293 -5.40 -11.60 -17.34
CA PHE A 293 -6.47 -10.97 -16.58
C PHE A 293 -7.67 -10.64 -17.47
N ASN A 294 -8.89 -10.94 -17.02
CA ASN A 294 -10.13 -10.68 -17.75
C ASN A 294 -10.87 -9.41 -17.29
N GLY A 295 -10.19 -8.54 -16.57
CA GLY A 295 -10.77 -7.30 -16.05
C GLY A 295 -11.52 -7.48 -14.71
N VAL A 296 -11.75 -6.37 -14.06
CA VAL A 296 -12.59 -6.28 -12.86
C VAL A 296 -14.06 -6.38 -13.25
N SER A 297 -14.88 -6.97 -12.38
CA SER A 297 -16.33 -7.07 -12.57
C SER A 297 -16.97 -5.73 -12.94
N TYR A 298 -17.90 -5.75 -13.92
CA TYR A 298 -18.71 -4.59 -14.31
C TYR A 298 -19.35 -3.89 -13.10
N VAL A 299 -19.96 -4.66 -12.21
CA VAL A 299 -20.64 -4.18 -11.01
C VAL A 299 -19.67 -3.40 -10.10
N ILE A 300 -18.46 -3.93 -9.90
CA ILE A 300 -17.45 -3.29 -9.05
C ILE A 300 -16.91 -2.01 -9.69
N GLN A 301 -16.70 -2.01 -11.01
CA GLN A 301 -16.25 -0.81 -11.71
C GLN A 301 -17.30 0.30 -11.68
N ARG A 302 -18.62 -0.01 -11.75
CA ARG A 302 -19.69 0.98 -11.56
C ARG A 302 -19.69 1.57 -10.14
N GLY A 303 -19.45 0.74 -9.13
CA GLY A 303 -19.27 1.23 -7.76
C GLY A 303 -18.06 2.15 -7.61
N ALA A 304 -16.94 1.82 -8.27
CA ALA A 304 -15.74 2.65 -8.25
C ALA A 304 -15.94 3.98 -8.99
N GLU A 305 -16.61 3.98 -10.14
CA GLU A 305 -16.96 5.20 -10.89
C GLU A 305 -17.81 6.15 -10.05
N ALA A 306 -18.78 5.62 -9.30
CA ALA A 306 -19.67 6.41 -8.48
C ALA A 306 -18.96 7.23 -7.39
N LEU A 307 -17.75 6.83 -6.98
CA LEU A 307 -16.93 7.60 -6.04
C LEU A 307 -16.47 8.97 -6.61
N TYR A 308 -16.45 9.11 -7.92
CA TYR A 308 -16.09 10.37 -8.59
C TYR A 308 -17.27 11.34 -8.78
N SER A 309 -18.51 10.92 -8.50
CA SER A 309 -19.64 11.84 -8.44
C SER A 309 -19.49 12.82 -7.27
N SER A 310 -20.18 13.97 -7.30
CA SER A 310 -20.15 14.94 -6.19
C SER A 310 -20.55 14.28 -4.87
N GLU A 311 -21.61 13.48 -4.87
CA GLU A 311 -22.06 12.73 -3.69
C GLU A 311 -21.00 11.70 -3.24
N GLY A 312 -20.41 10.96 -4.18
CA GLY A 312 -19.35 9.98 -3.89
C GLY A 312 -18.12 10.63 -3.26
N GLN A 313 -17.68 11.77 -3.78
CA GLN A 313 -16.55 12.53 -3.24
C GLN A 313 -16.81 13.04 -1.82
N GLU A 314 -18.02 13.54 -1.52
CA GLU A 314 -18.41 13.95 -0.16
C GLU A 314 -18.38 12.77 0.81
N GLN A 315 -18.88 11.59 0.39
CA GLN A 315 -18.88 10.39 1.20
C GLN A 315 -17.46 9.85 1.43
N VAL A 316 -16.60 9.87 0.42
CA VAL A 316 -15.18 9.54 0.55
C VAL A 316 -14.49 10.48 1.51
N ALA A 317 -14.71 11.79 1.39
CA ALA A 317 -14.12 12.79 2.30
C ALA A 317 -14.55 12.55 3.76
N ALA A 318 -15.82 12.20 4.00
CA ALA A 318 -16.30 11.85 5.34
C ALA A 318 -15.61 10.58 5.89
N LEU A 319 -15.42 9.57 5.06
CA LEU A 319 -14.72 8.33 5.43
C LEU A 319 -13.25 8.59 5.79
N LEU A 320 -12.55 9.39 4.99
CA LEU A 320 -11.16 9.80 5.26
C LEU A 320 -11.07 10.60 6.57
N ALA A 321 -11.98 11.55 6.78
CA ALA A 321 -12.05 12.34 8.01
C ALA A 321 -12.33 11.48 9.25
N HIS A 322 -13.15 10.44 9.13
CA HIS A 322 -13.38 9.47 10.20
C HIS A 322 -12.07 8.80 10.63
N TYR A 323 -11.32 8.20 9.69
CA TYR A 323 -10.08 7.50 10.03
C TYR A 323 -8.96 8.45 10.47
N MET A 324 -8.84 9.62 9.87
CA MET A 324 -7.84 10.59 10.31
C MET A 324 -8.17 11.18 11.69
N GLY A 325 -9.46 11.32 12.03
CA GLY A 325 -9.88 11.61 13.39
C GLY A 325 -9.47 10.53 14.40
N ASN A 326 -9.59 9.25 14.03
CA ASN A 326 -9.08 8.14 14.84
C ASN A 326 -7.56 8.19 14.98
N ALA A 327 -6.84 8.46 13.87
CA ALA A 327 -5.38 8.61 13.89
C ALA A 327 -4.94 9.70 14.87
N LYS A 328 -5.62 10.85 14.86
CA LYS A 328 -5.35 11.94 15.81
C LYS A 328 -5.53 11.49 17.27
N ILE A 329 -6.64 10.84 17.60
CA ILE A 329 -6.93 10.35 18.97
C ILE A 329 -5.84 9.38 19.44
N LEU A 330 -5.48 8.41 18.61
CA LEU A 330 -4.47 7.40 18.94
C LEU A 330 -3.07 7.99 19.04
N ARG A 331 -2.73 8.93 18.16
CA ARG A 331 -1.45 9.64 18.16
C ARG A 331 -1.29 10.49 19.42
N GLU A 332 -2.31 11.26 19.78
CA GLU A 332 -2.31 12.09 20.99
C GLU A 332 -2.24 11.25 22.26
N ALA A 333 -2.94 10.10 22.32
CA ALA A 333 -2.87 9.19 23.46
C ALA A 333 -1.48 8.58 23.63
N ALA A 334 -0.84 8.14 22.55
CA ALA A 334 0.50 7.60 22.56
C ALA A 334 1.53 8.66 23.00
N ALA A 335 1.43 9.87 22.49
CA ALA A 335 2.31 10.99 22.89
C ALA A 335 2.12 11.38 24.37
N ALA A 336 0.88 11.33 24.89
CA ALA A 336 0.57 11.68 26.26
C ALA A 336 1.19 10.73 27.31
N VAL A 337 1.51 9.49 26.91
CA VAL A 337 2.24 8.53 27.76
C VAL A 337 3.76 8.55 27.54
N GLY A 338 4.26 9.56 26.82
CA GLY A 338 5.69 9.78 26.59
C GLY A 338 6.31 8.97 25.46
N TRP A 339 5.50 8.31 24.61
CA TRP A 339 6.04 7.58 23.46
C TRP A 339 6.47 8.54 22.34
N ARG A 340 7.53 8.16 21.62
CA ARG A 340 7.90 8.86 20.38
C ARG A 340 7.02 8.37 19.25
N VAL A 341 6.28 9.30 18.64
CA VAL A 341 5.23 9.00 17.66
C VAL A 341 5.54 9.65 16.33
N TYR A 342 5.40 8.89 15.27
CA TYR A 342 5.56 9.29 13.88
C TYR A 342 4.31 8.92 13.09
N GLY A 343 4.12 9.51 11.91
CA GLY A 343 2.92 9.25 11.09
C GLY A 343 1.61 9.73 11.71
N GLY A 344 0.50 9.22 11.23
CA GLY A 344 -0.84 9.55 11.72
C GLY A 344 -1.30 10.99 11.42
N VAL A 345 -0.68 11.67 10.44
CA VAL A 345 -1.00 13.04 10.00
C VAL A 345 -1.48 13.03 8.54
N ASN A 346 -0.71 12.44 7.65
CA ASN A 346 -1.04 12.27 6.23
C ASN A 346 -1.25 10.79 5.85
N ALA A 347 -1.51 9.95 6.84
CA ALA A 347 -1.76 8.52 6.68
C ALA A 347 -2.48 7.96 7.91
N PRO A 348 -3.25 6.88 7.76
CA PRO A 348 -3.98 6.26 8.88
C PRO A 348 -3.08 5.36 9.76
N TYR A 349 -1.77 5.43 9.60
CA TYR A 349 -0.79 4.64 10.36
C TYR A 349 0.00 5.51 11.31
N ILE A 350 0.00 5.09 12.57
CA ILE A 350 0.79 5.66 13.65
C ILE A 350 1.96 4.70 13.89
N TRP A 351 3.18 5.20 13.72
CA TRP A 351 4.42 4.48 13.95
C TRP A 351 5.02 4.95 15.26
N VAL A 352 5.28 4.02 16.16
CA VAL A 352 5.63 4.33 17.53
C VAL A 352 6.88 3.58 17.93
N SER A 353 7.85 4.26 18.56
CA SER A 353 9.01 3.59 19.14
C SER A 353 8.63 2.80 20.39
N THR A 354 9.18 1.61 20.55
CA THR A 354 9.04 0.84 21.79
C THR A 354 9.85 1.50 22.92
N PRO A 355 9.49 1.27 24.19
CA PRO A 355 10.33 1.65 25.32
C PRO A 355 11.74 1.04 25.19
N ALA A 356 12.74 1.74 25.74
CA ALA A 356 14.13 1.28 25.71
C ALA A 356 14.29 -0.15 26.24
N GLY A 357 14.99 -1.00 25.48
CA GLY A 357 15.21 -2.40 25.82
C GLY A 357 14.03 -3.34 25.55
N THR A 358 12.93 -2.84 24.96
CA THR A 358 11.75 -3.65 24.59
C THR A 358 11.73 -3.91 23.10
N THR A 359 11.71 -5.19 22.70
CA THR A 359 11.59 -5.57 21.28
C THR A 359 10.18 -5.34 20.75
N SER A 360 10.06 -5.28 19.41
CA SER A 360 8.77 -5.12 18.73
C SER A 360 7.75 -6.19 19.13
N TRP A 361 8.19 -7.46 19.26
CA TRP A 361 7.33 -8.56 19.68
C TRP A 361 7.00 -8.56 21.16
N GLN A 362 7.93 -8.17 22.02
CA GLN A 362 7.64 -7.97 23.46
C GLN A 362 6.58 -6.88 23.66
N MET A 363 6.68 -5.80 22.87
CA MET A 363 5.66 -4.74 22.90
C MET A 363 4.30 -5.23 22.41
N PHE A 364 4.27 -6.08 21.37
CA PHE A 364 3.05 -6.73 20.91
C PHE A 364 2.40 -7.57 22.02
N ASP A 365 3.17 -8.46 22.65
CA ASP A 365 2.68 -9.33 23.71
C ASP A 365 2.17 -8.53 24.91
N ARG A 366 2.85 -7.44 25.24
CA ARG A 366 2.46 -6.53 26.32
C ARG A 366 1.15 -5.80 26.01
N MET A 367 1.01 -5.23 24.80
CA MET A 367 -0.22 -4.56 24.39
C MET A 367 -1.41 -5.52 24.35
N LEU A 368 -1.21 -6.75 23.89
CA LEU A 368 -2.24 -7.78 23.89
C LEU A 368 -2.63 -8.19 25.31
N GLY A 369 -1.65 -8.45 26.18
CA GLY A 369 -1.86 -8.94 27.54
C GLY A 369 -2.44 -7.89 28.48
N GLU A 370 -1.88 -6.68 28.49
CA GLU A 370 -2.23 -5.63 29.46
C GLU A 370 -3.36 -4.72 28.97
N ALA A 371 -3.39 -4.38 27.66
CA ALA A 371 -4.39 -3.49 27.08
C ALA A 371 -5.51 -4.22 26.32
N ASN A 372 -5.37 -5.50 26.00
CA ASN A 372 -6.19 -6.22 25.04
C ASN A 372 -6.28 -5.48 23.68
N VAL A 373 -5.15 -4.97 23.22
CA VAL A 373 -5.01 -4.27 21.93
C VAL A 373 -4.02 -5.02 21.04
N VAL A 374 -4.43 -5.36 19.84
CA VAL A 374 -3.57 -5.95 18.82
C VAL A 374 -2.94 -4.83 18.00
N ILE A 375 -1.63 -4.74 18.01
CA ILE A 375 -0.80 -3.85 17.20
C ILE A 375 -0.05 -4.67 16.14
N THR A 376 0.79 -4.03 15.32
CA THR A 376 1.70 -4.77 14.41
C THR A 376 3.15 -4.53 14.85
N PRO A 377 3.92 -5.58 15.18
CA PRO A 377 5.34 -5.44 15.50
C PRO A 377 6.12 -4.86 14.31
N GLY A 378 6.97 -3.90 14.57
CA GLY A 378 7.72 -3.21 13.52
C GLY A 378 8.74 -4.11 12.81
N SER A 379 9.36 -5.04 13.52
CA SER A 379 10.29 -6.02 12.95
C SER A 379 9.68 -6.88 11.83
N GLY A 380 8.35 -6.99 11.77
CA GLY A 380 7.67 -7.67 10.68
C GLY A 380 7.67 -6.89 9.35
N PHE A 381 8.14 -5.64 9.35
CA PHE A 381 8.27 -4.81 8.15
C PHE A 381 9.72 -4.65 7.70
N GLY A 382 10.67 -5.28 8.35
CA GLY A 382 12.10 -5.22 8.03
C GLY A 382 12.97 -4.95 9.25
N ALA A 383 14.28 -4.99 9.07
CA ALA A 383 15.26 -4.85 10.16
C ALA A 383 15.18 -3.47 10.83
N MET A 384 14.97 -2.40 10.05
CA MET A 384 14.84 -1.02 10.58
C MET A 384 13.50 -0.80 11.30
N GLY A 385 12.58 -1.76 11.24
CA GLY A 385 11.34 -1.74 12.01
C GLY A 385 11.49 -2.28 13.43
N GLU A 386 12.61 -2.92 13.79
CA GLU A 386 12.86 -3.36 15.17
C GLU A 386 12.97 -2.14 16.11
N GLY A 387 12.40 -2.26 17.31
CA GLY A 387 12.25 -1.13 18.23
C GLY A 387 11.08 -0.20 17.94
N TYR A 388 10.19 -0.60 17.02
CA TYR A 388 8.96 0.12 16.67
C TYR A 388 7.76 -0.81 16.60
N PHE A 389 6.55 -0.21 16.55
CA PHE A 389 5.31 -0.89 16.24
C PHE A 389 4.34 0.05 15.52
N ARG A 390 3.41 -0.54 14.78
CA ARG A 390 2.38 0.21 14.07
C ARG A 390 1.03 0.07 14.77
N ILE A 391 0.33 1.21 14.95
CA ILE A 391 -1.08 1.27 15.28
C ILE A 391 -1.84 1.71 14.03
N SER A 392 -2.88 0.98 13.64
CA SER A 392 -3.77 1.33 12.55
C SER A 392 -4.97 2.12 13.07
N ALA A 393 -5.31 3.21 12.39
CA ALA A 393 -6.50 4.03 12.67
C ALA A 393 -7.78 3.46 12.03
N PHE A 394 -7.69 2.41 11.25
CA PHE A 394 -8.85 1.72 10.67
C PHE A 394 -9.62 0.99 11.77
N ASN A 395 -10.61 1.70 12.33
CA ASN A 395 -11.45 1.22 13.41
C ASN A 395 -12.69 2.11 13.57
N SER A 396 -13.67 1.67 14.38
CA SER A 396 -14.73 2.56 14.83
C SER A 396 -14.19 3.65 15.76
N ARG A 397 -14.87 4.80 15.84
CA ARG A 397 -14.53 5.89 16.75
C ARG A 397 -14.48 5.43 18.21
N ALA A 398 -15.48 4.66 18.64
CA ALA A 398 -15.56 4.12 20.01
C ALA A 398 -14.34 3.23 20.34
N ASN A 399 -13.90 2.39 19.41
CA ASN A 399 -12.71 1.57 19.61
C ASN A 399 -11.44 2.41 19.68
N ALA A 400 -11.28 3.44 18.85
CA ALA A 400 -10.13 4.33 18.88
C ALA A 400 -10.03 5.08 20.23
N GLU A 401 -11.15 5.58 20.74
CA GLU A 401 -11.25 6.22 22.04
C GLU A 401 -10.94 5.25 23.20
N GLU A 402 -11.46 4.03 23.13
CA GLU A 402 -11.20 3.00 24.13
C GLU A 402 -9.73 2.56 24.13
N VAL A 403 -9.11 2.40 22.94
CA VAL A 403 -7.66 2.13 22.85
C VAL A 403 -6.85 3.26 23.46
N ALA A 404 -7.21 4.51 23.15
CA ALA A 404 -6.58 5.70 23.73
C ALA A 404 -6.67 5.74 25.27
N ARG A 405 -7.83 5.33 25.83
CA ARG A 405 -8.02 5.21 27.27
C ARG A 405 -7.15 4.11 27.87
N ARG A 406 -7.09 2.93 27.24
CA ARG A 406 -6.31 1.77 27.72
C ARG A 406 -4.80 2.04 27.68
N ILE A 407 -4.29 2.66 26.64
CA ILE A 407 -2.87 3.05 26.55
C ILE A 407 -2.44 3.89 27.77
N LYS A 408 -3.29 4.81 28.21
CA LYS A 408 -3.01 5.69 29.37
C LYS A 408 -3.02 4.99 30.72
N THR A 409 -3.60 3.79 30.82
CA THR A 409 -3.69 3.04 32.08
C THR A 409 -2.51 2.08 32.31
N ILE A 410 -1.67 1.85 31.30
CA ILE A 410 -0.52 0.97 31.41
C ILE A 410 0.68 1.75 31.94
N GLN A 411 1.40 1.16 32.87
CA GLN A 411 2.70 1.68 33.33
C GLN A 411 3.80 1.23 32.35
N TRP A 412 4.39 2.18 31.66
CA TRP A 412 5.41 1.95 30.63
C TRP A 412 6.82 2.07 31.17
#